data_db3cde977785b1552c26231a1ea427a3
#
_entry.id   db3cde977785b1552c26231a1ea427a3
#
_cell.length_a   1.000
_cell.length_b   1.000
_cell.length_c   1.000
_cell.angle_alpha   90.00
_cell.angle_beta   90.00
_cell.angle_gamma   90.00
#
_symmetry.space_group_name_H-M   'P 1'
#
loop_
_entity.id
_entity.type
_entity.pdbx_description
1 polymer ?
#
loop_
_entity_poly.entity_id
_entity_poly.type
_entity_poly.pdbx_seq_one_letter_code
_entity_poly.pdbx_strand_id
1 'polypeptide(L)'
;MLKTIAGHTSARGICRYLTRKNRALASDYINIDVPDPMHPDAAFDWARVMDSTRRAFGNDLPWRGRRVRTYKHYIVSPDPKDRASLEALRKLARAWAQEHFADYEVAIVYHDDNEGGIPHAHIVVSNTNLETGRRLQDPDPKALASSLQKLAEAQGLTPLNPSSAQGVAARAERRTGRPRPKTYRSEYVRRAEKELQDRGEYSWTADIRCRVRIARSVARSVGEFRSLLGAMGVTMSDNSSRAQRSDWIYA
;
A
#
# COMPACT_ATOMS: atom_id res chain seq x y z
N MET A 1 5.44 7.14 1.03
CA MET A 1 4.16 6.36 1.00
C MET A 1 4.46 4.88 1.18
N LEU A 2 3.64 4.16 1.96
CA LEU A 2 3.70 2.70 2.07
C LEU A 2 2.51 2.08 1.33
N LYS A 3 2.77 1.21 0.35
CA LYS A 3 1.75 0.45 -0.39
C LYS A 3 1.99 -1.04 -0.19
N THR A 4 0.92 -1.81 -0.03
CA THR A 4 0.98 -3.26 0.20
C THR A 4 0.23 -4.02 -0.87
N ILE A 5 0.82 -5.09 -1.39
CA ILE A 5 0.27 -5.96 -2.42
C ILE A 5 0.48 -7.42 -2.01
N ALA A 6 -0.54 -8.27 -2.14
CA ALA A 6 -0.44 -9.71 -1.90
C ALA A 6 -0.14 -10.44 -3.22
N GLY A 7 0.88 -11.29 -3.23
CA GLY A 7 1.21 -12.16 -4.36
C GLY A 7 0.64 -13.56 -4.18
N HIS A 8 0.06 -14.11 -5.24
CA HIS A 8 -0.54 -15.45 -5.27
C HIS A 8 0.02 -16.33 -6.41
N THR A 9 1.12 -15.91 -6.96
CA THR A 9 1.88 -16.64 -8.01
C THR A 9 3.26 -16.96 -7.49
N SER A 10 4.09 -17.67 -8.25
CA SER A 10 5.50 -17.88 -7.90
C SER A 10 6.22 -16.52 -7.73
N ALA A 11 7.19 -16.46 -6.82
CA ALA A 11 8.00 -15.25 -6.61
C ALA A 11 8.83 -14.89 -7.87
N ARG A 12 9.03 -15.85 -8.78
CA ARG A 12 9.74 -15.62 -10.06
C ARG A 12 9.08 -14.53 -10.92
N GLY A 13 7.73 -14.42 -10.87
CA GLY A 13 7.00 -13.39 -11.61
C GLY A 13 7.36 -11.98 -11.15
N ILE A 14 7.36 -11.75 -9.82
CA ILE A 14 7.72 -10.45 -9.24
C ILE A 14 9.23 -10.18 -9.38
N CYS A 15 10.09 -11.19 -9.22
CA CYS A 15 11.53 -11.06 -9.44
C CYS A 15 11.81 -10.56 -10.86
N ARG A 16 11.30 -11.25 -11.88
CA ARG A 16 11.45 -10.85 -13.28
C ARG A 16 10.90 -9.44 -13.55
N TYR A 17 9.76 -9.11 -12.96
CA TYR A 17 9.19 -7.77 -13.08
C TYR A 17 10.13 -6.71 -12.51
N LEU A 18 10.72 -6.93 -11.33
CA LEU A 18 11.58 -5.96 -10.65
C LEU A 18 12.98 -5.84 -11.28
N THR A 19 13.50 -6.91 -11.89
CA THR A 19 14.89 -6.94 -12.43
C THR A 19 14.98 -6.75 -13.94
N ARG A 20 13.83 -6.75 -14.67
CA ARG A 20 13.86 -6.65 -16.14
C ARG A 20 14.52 -5.37 -16.62
N LYS A 21 15.22 -5.45 -17.77
CA LYS A 21 15.84 -4.29 -18.44
C LYS A 21 16.85 -3.51 -17.57
N ASN A 22 17.49 -4.18 -16.63
CA ASN A 22 18.51 -3.61 -15.73
C ASN A 22 18.05 -2.33 -15.00
N ARG A 23 16.75 -2.20 -14.72
CA ARG A 23 16.19 -1.01 -14.04
C ARG A 23 16.41 -0.99 -12.53
N ALA A 24 16.89 -2.09 -11.94
CA ALA A 24 17.23 -2.13 -10.53
C ALA A 24 18.52 -1.35 -10.27
N LEU A 25 18.45 -0.30 -9.44
CA LEU A 25 19.60 0.49 -9.02
C LEU A 25 20.49 -0.27 -8.03
N ALA A 26 19.86 -1.05 -7.17
CA ALA A 26 20.51 -1.89 -6.16
C ALA A 26 19.53 -2.96 -5.67
N SER A 27 20.06 -3.96 -4.96
CA SER A 27 19.27 -4.95 -4.24
C SER A 27 19.90 -5.24 -2.89
N ASP A 28 19.06 -5.47 -1.87
CA ASP A 28 19.47 -5.94 -0.54
C ASP A 28 18.65 -7.19 -0.18
N TYR A 29 19.22 -8.02 0.70
CA TYR A 29 18.61 -9.28 1.07
C TYR A 29 18.67 -9.48 2.59
N ILE A 30 17.66 -10.15 3.16
CA ILE A 30 17.61 -10.60 4.55
C ILE A 30 17.30 -12.09 4.51
N ASN A 31 18.10 -12.91 5.19
CA ASN A 31 17.99 -14.37 5.23
C ASN A 31 17.96 -15.05 3.84
N ILE A 32 18.59 -14.45 2.86
CA ILE A 32 18.80 -15.02 1.54
C ILE A 32 20.31 -15.01 1.29
N ASP A 33 20.90 -16.19 1.15
CA ASP A 33 22.31 -16.33 0.83
C ASP A 33 22.57 -15.85 -0.59
N VAL A 34 23.36 -14.80 -0.69
CA VAL A 34 23.79 -14.24 -1.97
C VAL A 34 25.03 -15.03 -2.42
N PRO A 35 25.08 -15.53 -3.66
CA PRO A 35 26.28 -16.12 -4.20
C PRO A 35 27.46 -15.16 -4.12
N ASP A 36 28.68 -15.73 -4.01
CA ASP A 36 29.93 -15.01 -3.87
C ASP A 36 29.99 -13.79 -4.81
N PRO A 37 30.27 -12.58 -4.27
CA PRO A 37 30.47 -11.37 -5.08
C PRO A 37 31.55 -11.49 -6.16
N MET A 38 32.47 -12.46 -6.05
CA MET A 38 33.50 -12.75 -7.02
C MET A 38 32.98 -13.40 -8.31
N HIS A 39 31.70 -13.81 -8.35
CA HIS A 39 31.03 -14.36 -9.53
C HIS A 39 29.75 -13.58 -9.85
N PRO A 40 29.84 -12.29 -10.23
CA PRO A 40 28.68 -11.41 -10.42
C PRO A 40 27.82 -11.76 -11.65
N ASP A 41 28.28 -12.65 -12.53
CA ASP A 41 27.63 -12.93 -13.83
C ASP A 41 26.43 -13.88 -13.76
N ALA A 42 26.19 -14.54 -12.65
CA ALA A 42 24.97 -15.33 -12.49
C ALA A 42 23.84 -14.41 -11.98
N ALA A 43 22.89 -14.09 -12.84
CA ALA A 43 21.67 -13.41 -12.43
C ALA A 43 21.05 -14.12 -11.21
N PHE A 44 21.21 -13.54 -10.04
CA PHE A 44 20.80 -14.16 -8.77
C PHE A 44 19.28 -14.25 -8.69
N ASP A 45 18.77 -15.48 -8.79
CA ASP A 45 17.32 -15.77 -8.71
C ASP A 45 16.88 -15.98 -7.24
N TRP A 46 16.81 -14.87 -6.49
CA TRP A 46 16.29 -14.89 -5.11
C TRP A 46 14.86 -15.45 -5.00
N ALA A 47 14.08 -15.36 -6.07
CA ALA A 47 12.74 -15.92 -6.10
C ALA A 47 12.75 -17.45 -6.06
N ARG A 48 13.78 -18.08 -6.65
CA ARG A 48 13.96 -19.55 -6.57
C ARG A 48 14.21 -19.98 -5.12
N VAL A 49 14.98 -19.20 -4.37
CA VAL A 49 15.23 -19.45 -2.94
C VAL A 49 13.90 -19.41 -2.18
N MET A 50 13.16 -18.31 -2.25
CA MET A 50 11.84 -18.17 -1.60
C MET A 50 10.85 -19.27 -2.00
N ASP A 51 10.77 -19.61 -3.28
CA ASP A 51 9.87 -20.66 -3.77
C ASP A 51 10.29 -22.04 -3.30
N SER A 52 11.61 -22.32 -3.11
CA SER A 52 12.12 -23.58 -2.59
C SER A 52 11.84 -23.73 -1.10
N THR A 53 12.11 -22.70 -0.30
CA THR A 53 11.81 -22.64 1.14
C THR A 53 10.32 -22.87 1.37
N ARG A 54 9.46 -22.15 0.65
CA ARG A 54 8.01 -22.30 0.77
C ARG A 54 7.55 -23.74 0.52
N ARG A 55 8.10 -24.41 -0.50
CA ARG A 55 7.79 -25.82 -0.80
C ARG A 55 8.31 -26.77 0.27
N ALA A 56 9.53 -26.55 0.76
CA ALA A 56 10.11 -27.39 1.80
C ALA A 56 9.27 -27.39 3.08
N PHE A 57 8.63 -26.25 3.42
CA PHE A 57 7.72 -26.16 4.56
C PHE A 57 6.24 -26.49 4.22
N GLY A 58 5.91 -26.94 3.01
CA GLY A 58 4.54 -27.24 2.58
C GLY A 58 3.61 -26.03 2.52
N ASN A 59 4.16 -24.82 2.47
CA ASN A 59 3.42 -23.58 2.45
C ASN A 59 2.91 -23.18 1.05
N ASP A 60 3.13 -24.01 0.04
CA ASP A 60 2.61 -23.89 -1.31
C ASP A 60 1.24 -24.54 -1.50
N LEU A 61 0.78 -25.35 -0.54
CA LEU A 61 -0.50 -26.03 -0.59
C LEU A 61 -1.67 -25.10 -0.24
N PRO A 62 -2.84 -25.24 -0.89
CA PRO A 62 -4.03 -24.47 -0.54
C PRO A 62 -4.41 -24.64 0.92
N TRP A 63 -4.90 -23.57 1.55
CA TRP A 63 -5.41 -23.59 2.92
C TRP A 63 -6.91 -23.37 2.92
N ARG A 64 -7.69 -24.35 3.40
CA ARG A 64 -9.16 -24.30 3.44
C ARG A 64 -9.78 -23.88 2.10
N GLY A 65 -9.29 -24.42 0.98
CA GLY A 65 -9.78 -24.11 -0.36
C GLY A 65 -9.42 -22.72 -0.89
N ARG A 66 -8.67 -21.92 -0.14
CA ARG A 66 -8.26 -20.57 -0.57
C ARG A 66 -6.93 -20.63 -1.32
N ARG A 67 -6.82 -19.80 -2.35
CA ARG A 67 -5.59 -19.62 -3.09
C ARG A 67 -4.45 -19.20 -2.17
N VAL A 68 -3.30 -19.83 -2.30
CA VAL A 68 -2.12 -19.54 -1.48
C VAL A 68 -1.58 -18.16 -1.79
N ARG A 69 -1.30 -17.39 -0.73
CA ARG A 69 -0.41 -16.24 -0.84
C ARG A 69 1.02 -16.76 -0.77
N THR A 70 1.84 -16.39 -1.74
CA THR A 70 3.22 -16.86 -1.88
C THR A 70 4.24 -15.87 -1.36
N TYR A 71 3.92 -14.59 -1.44
CA TYR A 71 4.72 -13.50 -0.90
C TYR A 71 3.84 -12.29 -0.55
N LYS A 72 4.40 -11.38 0.21
CA LYS A 72 3.86 -10.04 0.44
C LYS A 72 4.82 -9.03 -0.18
N HIS A 73 4.28 -8.03 -0.88
CA HIS A 73 5.06 -7.02 -1.54
C HIS A 73 4.70 -5.65 -0.99
N TYR A 74 5.69 -4.93 -0.50
CA TYR A 74 5.56 -3.58 0.01
C TYR A 74 6.34 -2.63 -0.91
N ILE A 75 5.83 -1.42 -1.07
CA ILE A 75 6.52 -0.36 -1.80
C ILE A 75 6.68 0.82 -0.85
N VAL A 76 7.91 1.24 -0.66
CA VAL A 76 8.30 2.41 0.15
C VAL A 76 8.80 3.48 -0.79
N SER A 77 8.13 4.63 -0.80
CA SER A 77 8.54 5.80 -1.59
C SER A 77 8.62 7.02 -0.67
N PRO A 78 9.79 7.63 -0.51
CA PRO A 78 9.97 8.88 0.23
C PRO A 78 9.13 10.02 -0.33
N ASP A 79 9.04 11.13 0.40
CA ASP A 79 8.46 12.37 -0.15
C ASP A 79 9.41 12.91 -1.22
N PRO A 80 8.92 13.30 -2.40
CA PRO A 80 9.74 13.92 -3.45
C PRO A 80 10.53 15.14 -2.98
N LYS A 81 10.01 15.89 -2.01
CA LYS A 81 10.66 17.08 -1.45
C LYS A 81 11.95 16.78 -0.70
N ASP A 82 12.05 15.57 -0.12
CA ASP A 82 13.24 15.16 0.63
C ASP A 82 14.45 14.92 -0.27
N ARG A 83 14.26 14.72 -1.56
CA ARG A 83 15.31 14.31 -2.51
C ARG A 83 16.20 13.20 -1.92
N ALA A 84 15.57 12.24 -1.26
CA ALA A 84 16.25 11.18 -0.54
C ALA A 84 17.23 10.43 -1.45
N SER A 85 18.47 10.27 -1.01
CA SER A 85 19.45 9.48 -1.74
C SER A 85 19.10 7.99 -1.72
N LEU A 86 19.65 7.23 -2.67
CA LEU A 86 19.52 5.78 -2.68
C LEU A 86 20.01 5.17 -1.36
N GLU A 87 21.10 5.70 -0.79
CA GLU A 87 21.65 5.19 0.47
C GLU A 87 20.71 5.43 1.65
N ALA A 88 20.11 6.62 1.76
CA ALA A 88 19.10 6.93 2.79
C ALA A 88 17.89 6.01 2.67
N LEU A 89 17.41 5.77 1.44
CA LEU A 89 16.31 4.84 1.19
C LEU A 89 16.69 3.39 1.54
N ARG A 90 17.91 2.95 1.22
CA ARG A 90 18.41 1.62 1.58
C ARG A 90 18.43 1.44 3.10
N LYS A 91 18.95 2.41 3.82
CA LYS A 91 18.98 2.40 5.30
C LYS A 91 17.58 2.30 5.87
N LEU A 92 16.63 3.10 5.38
CA LEU A 92 15.24 3.09 5.81
C LEU A 92 14.55 1.75 5.52
N ALA A 93 14.63 1.27 4.29
CA ALA A 93 13.95 0.06 3.85
C ALA A 93 14.48 -1.20 4.56
N ARG A 94 15.81 -1.29 4.74
CA ARG A 94 16.44 -2.39 5.47
C ARG A 94 16.07 -2.39 6.96
N ALA A 95 16.14 -1.24 7.62
CA ALA A 95 15.78 -1.13 9.04
C ALA A 95 14.32 -1.54 9.26
N TRP A 96 13.42 -1.06 8.42
CA TRP A 96 12.01 -1.41 8.52
C TRP A 96 11.74 -2.90 8.23
N ALA A 97 12.39 -3.45 7.21
CA ALA A 97 12.24 -4.87 6.89
C ALA A 97 12.81 -5.77 7.98
N GLN A 98 13.94 -5.38 8.58
CA GLN A 98 14.55 -6.10 9.70
C GLN A 98 13.68 -6.05 10.96
N GLU A 99 13.04 -4.91 11.27
CA GLU A 99 12.16 -4.76 12.43
C GLU A 99 10.93 -5.69 12.36
N HIS A 100 10.37 -5.87 11.14
CA HIS A 100 9.08 -6.56 10.99
C HIS A 100 9.17 -7.97 10.41
N PHE A 101 10.26 -8.30 9.73
CA PHE A 101 10.39 -9.53 8.95
C PHE A 101 11.77 -10.21 9.12
N ALA A 102 12.39 -10.05 10.30
CA ALA A 102 13.70 -10.64 10.60
C ALA A 102 13.75 -12.16 10.40
N ASP A 103 12.62 -12.86 10.64
CA ASP A 103 12.52 -14.31 10.53
C ASP A 103 12.07 -14.79 9.13
N TYR A 104 12.08 -13.92 8.14
CA TYR A 104 11.61 -14.24 6.79
C TYR A 104 12.72 -13.99 5.76
N GLU A 105 12.65 -14.70 4.63
CA GLU A 105 13.42 -14.30 3.46
C GLU A 105 12.84 -13.02 2.87
N VAL A 106 13.68 -12.00 2.73
CA VAL A 106 13.26 -10.71 2.18
C VAL A 106 14.23 -10.30 1.06
N ALA A 107 13.66 -9.91 -0.08
CA ALA A 107 14.39 -9.25 -1.16
C ALA A 107 13.92 -7.79 -1.27
N ILE A 108 14.85 -6.85 -1.28
CA ILE A 108 14.58 -5.43 -1.45
C ILE A 108 15.22 -4.98 -2.76
N VAL A 109 14.43 -4.47 -3.69
CA VAL A 109 14.91 -3.98 -4.99
C VAL A 109 14.58 -2.49 -5.11
N TYR A 110 15.56 -1.70 -5.49
CA TYR A 110 15.45 -0.25 -5.56
C TYR A 110 15.36 0.23 -7.01
N HIS A 111 14.44 1.15 -7.27
CA HIS A 111 14.19 1.74 -8.57
C HIS A 111 14.08 3.27 -8.48
N ASP A 112 14.21 3.96 -9.62
CA ASP A 112 13.91 5.37 -9.82
C ASP A 112 13.09 5.61 -11.10
N ASP A 113 12.48 4.55 -11.64
CA ASP A 113 11.80 4.52 -12.93
C ASP A 113 10.39 5.16 -12.93
N ASN A 114 10.11 6.01 -11.96
CA ASN A 114 8.90 6.85 -11.94
C ASN A 114 9.13 8.19 -12.67
N GLU A 115 8.04 8.89 -13.02
CA GLU A 115 8.08 10.17 -13.76
C GLU A 115 9.00 11.23 -13.13
N GLY A 116 9.22 11.16 -11.81
CA GLY A 116 10.06 12.11 -11.07
C GLY A 116 11.48 11.65 -10.83
N GLY A 117 11.90 10.46 -11.30
CA GLY A 117 13.22 9.88 -11.01
C GLY A 117 13.47 9.69 -9.50
N ILE A 118 12.41 9.50 -8.72
CA ILE A 118 12.50 9.43 -7.25
C ILE A 118 12.79 7.99 -6.84
N PRO A 119 13.88 7.74 -6.10
CA PRO A 119 14.19 6.42 -5.61
C PRO A 119 13.05 5.84 -4.76
N HIS A 120 12.70 4.58 -5.02
CA HIS A 120 11.72 3.85 -4.23
C HIS A 120 12.12 2.39 -4.06
N ALA A 121 11.69 1.79 -2.97
CA ALA A 121 12.05 0.42 -2.61
C ALA A 121 10.87 -0.53 -2.78
N HIS A 122 11.09 -1.65 -3.45
CA HIS A 122 10.20 -2.79 -3.50
C HIS A 122 10.69 -3.86 -2.53
N ILE A 123 9.93 -4.11 -1.47
CA ILE A 123 10.27 -5.08 -0.42
C ILE A 123 9.37 -6.30 -0.62
N VAL A 124 9.96 -7.42 -0.98
CA VAL A 124 9.25 -8.70 -1.19
C VAL A 124 9.58 -9.63 -0.04
N VAL A 125 8.57 -10.02 0.72
CA VAL A 125 8.67 -10.89 1.90
C VAL A 125 8.10 -12.26 1.56
N SER A 126 8.86 -13.32 1.77
CA SER A 126 8.42 -14.71 1.62
C SER A 126 7.24 -15.03 2.54
N ASN A 127 6.40 -15.98 2.15
CA ASN A 127 5.25 -16.38 2.97
C ASN A 127 5.60 -17.42 4.05
N THR A 128 6.88 -17.69 4.30
CA THR A 128 7.32 -18.71 5.26
C THR A 128 8.23 -18.09 6.31
N ASN A 129 7.84 -18.20 7.57
CA ASN A 129 8.69 -17.87 8.70
C ASN A 129 9.72 -19.00 8.86
N LEU A 130 11.00 -18.66 8.87
CA LEU A 130 12.11 -19.61 8.89
C LEU A 130 12.27 -20.31 10.24
N GLU A 131 11.92 -19.64 11.34
CA GLU A 131 12.02 -20.20 12.69
C GLU A 131 10.88 -21.17 13.00
N THR A 132 9.64 -20.82 12.61
CA THR A 132 8.44 -21.58 12.99
C THR A 132 7.88 -22.43 11.87
N GLY A 133 8.33 -22.25 10.62
CA GLY A 133 7.76 -22.87 9.43
C GLY A 133 6.33 -22.40 9.09
N ARG A 134 5.77 -21.49 9.87
CA ARG A 134 4.39 -21.03 9.69
C ARG A 134 4.27 -20.01 8.57
N ARG A 135 3.08 -19.91 8.00
CA ARG A 135 2.76 -18.90 7.00
C ARG A 135 2.74 -17.50 7.61
N LEU A 136 3.21 -16.52 6.85
CA LEU A 136 3.18 -15.12 7.23
C LEU A 136 1.74 -14.70 7.61
N GLN A 137 1.57 -14.29 8.86
CA GLN A 137 0.37 -13.60 9.30
C GLN A 137 0.47 -12.14 8.87
N ASP A 138 -0.64 -11.54 8.46
CA ASP A 138 -0.63 -10.12 8.07
C ASP A 138 -0.44 -9.25 9.32
N PRO A 139 0.70 -8.55 9.45
CA PRO A 139 0.85 -7.57 10.51
C PRO A 139 -0.19 -6.46 10.38
N ASP A 140 -0.52 -5.79 11.48
CA ASP A 140 -1.42 -4.64 11.44
C ASP A 140 -0.88 -3.56 10.49
N PRO A 141 -1.60 -3.22 9.40
CA PRO A 141 -1.14 -2.22 8.44
C PRO A 141 -0.87 -0.84 9.06
N LYS A 142 -1.58 -0.51 10.16
CA LYS A 142 -1.37 0.75 10.88
C LYS A 142 -0.07 0.73 11.67
N ALA A 143 0.26 -0.41 12.30
CA ALA A 143 1.52 -0.59 13.01
C ALA A 143 2.70 -0.51 12.04
N LEU A 144 2.62 -1.20 10.89
CA LEU A 144 3.63 -1.14 9.83
C LEU A 144 3.86 0.28 9.31
N ALA A 145 2.78 1.02 9.03
CA ALA A 145 2.88 2.39 8.57
C ALA A 145 3.44 3.34 9.65
N SER A 146 3.06 3.14 10.92
CA SER A 146 3.56 3.94 12.04
C SER A 146 5.03 3.71 12.33
N SER A 147 5.50 2.46 12.24
CA SER A 147 6.91 2.11 12.39
C SER A 147 7.75 2.74 11.28
N LEU A 148 7.34 2.59 10.01
CA LEU A 148 8.04 3.22 8.88
C LEU A 148 8.13 4.74 9.04
N GLN A 149 7.06 5.36 9.54
CA GLN A 149 6.99 6.78 9.84
C GLN A 149 8.07 7.21 10.86
N LYS A 150 8.15 6.49 11.98
CA LYS A 150 9.13 6.77 13.03
C LYS A 150 10.56 6.61 12.52
N LEU A 151 10.82 5.58 11.73
CA LEU A 151 12.14 5.34 11.13
C LEU A 151 12.52 6.45 10.13
N ALA A 152 11.56 6.93 9.33
CA ALA A 152 11.76 8.05 8.41
C ALA A 152 12.08 9.35 9.16
N GLU A 153 11.30 9.67 10.20
CA GLU A 153 11.54 10.83 11.08
C GLU A 153 12.92 10.78 11.76
N ALA A 154 13.33 9.60 12.25
CA ALA A 154 14.64 9.41 12.85
C ALA A 154 15.81 9.60 11.86
N GLN A 155 15.54 9.53 10.55
CA GLN A 155 16.51 9.80 9.49
C GLN A 155 16.37 11.21 8.89
N GLY A 156 15.53 12.08 9.49
CA GLY A 156 15.28 13.44 9.02
C GLY A 156 14.48 13.54 7.74
N LEU A 157 13.77 12.47 7.36
CA LEU A 157 12.89 12.46 6.20
C LEU A 157 11.49 12.97 6.57
N THR A 158 10.83 13.59 5.61
CA THR A 158 9.45 14.06 5.78
C THR A 158 8.50 12.90 6.09
N PRO A 159 7.60 13.07 7.05
CA PRO A 159 6.62 12.06 7.39
C PRO A 159 5.87 11.53 6.16
N LEU A 160 5.90 10.21 5.97
CA LEU A 160 5.30 9.53 4.81
C LEU A 160 3.75 9.62 4.79
N ASN A 161 3.16 10.06 5.90
CA ASN A 161 1.71 10.24 6.00
C ASN A 161 1.39 11.44 6.93
N PRO A 162 1.22 12.66 6.39
CA PRO A 162 0.92 13.85 7.18
C PRO A 162 -0.38 13.72 8.00
N SER A 163 -1.27 12.77 7.67
CA SER A 163 -2.45 12.47 8.49
C SER A 163 -2.11 11.80 9.84
N SER A 164 -0.91 11.26 10.04
CA SER A 164 -0.51 10.68 11.33
C SER A 164 -0.08 11.76 12.33
N ALA A 165 0.60 12.81 11.89
CA ALA A 165 0.92 13.98 12.73
C ALA A 165 -0.37 14.72 13.15
N GLN A 166 -1.31 14.89 12.21
CA GLN A 166 -2.66 15.38 12.51
C GLN A 166 -3.45 14.41 13.42
N GLY A 167 -3.22 13.09 13.31
CA GLY A 167 -3.82 12.08 14.18
C GLY A 167 -3.31 12.16 15.61
N VAL A 168 -2.04 12.46 15.84
CA VAL A 168 -1.47 12.67 17.20
C VAL A 168 -1.96 13.99 17.80
N ALA A 169 -1.96 15.08 17.03
CA ALA A 169 -2.55 16.34 17.45
C ALA A 169 -4.04 16.20 17.79
N ALA A 170 -4.81 15.52 16.93
CA ALA A 170 -6.21 15.23 17.14
C ALA A 170 -6.49 14.29 18.33
N ARG A 171 -5.54 13.43 18.74
CA ARG A 171 -5.64 12.61 19.94
C ARG A 171 -5.28 13.38 21.21
N ALA A 172 -4.38 14.37 21.10
CA ALA A 172 -4.10 15.33 22.17
C ALA A 172 -5.31 16.25 22.43
N GLU A 173 -5.98 16.73 21.38
CA GLU A 173 -7.21 17.55 21.48
C GLU A 173 -8.39 16.79 22.08
N ARG A 174 -8.50 15.46 21.86
CA ARG A 174 -9.53 14.63 22.54
C ARG A 174 -9.37 14.62 24.06
N ARG A 175 -8.17 14.83 24.58
CA ARG A 175 -7.93 14.93 26.04
C ARG A 175 -8.39 16.29 26.62
N THR A 176 -8.56 17.30 25.79
CA THR A 176 -8.92 18.66 26.23
C THR A 176 -10.40 19.00 26.10
N GLY A 177 -11.26 18.06 25.67
CA GLY A 177 -12.71 18.20 25.68
C GLY A 177 -13.30 19.23 24.71
N ARG A 178 -12.53 19.77 23.78
CA ARG A 178 -13.05 20.71 22.76
C ARG A 178 -13.80 19.98 21.65
N PRO A 179 -14.98 20.46 21.18
CA PRO A 179 -15.71 19.87 20.07
C PRO A 179 -14.89 19.97 18.78
N ARG A 180 -14.73 18.85 18.11
CA ARG A 180 -14.04 18.77 16.81
C ARG A 180 -14.86 19.44 15.72
N PRO A 181 -14.26 20.25 14.85
CA PRO A 181 -14.85 20.46 13.54
C PRO A 181 -14.95 19.10 12.84
N LYS A 182 -16.13 18.81 12.27
CA LYS A 182 -16.34 17.59 11.46
C LYS A 182 -15.43 17.69 10.23
N THR A 183 -14.19 17.17 10.33
CA THR A 183 -13.31 17.02 9.16
C THR A 183 -13.96 15.98 8.26
N TYR A 184 -14.35 16.39 7.07
CA TYR A 184 -14.81 15.49 6.03
C TYR A 184 -13.73 14.41 5.83
N ARG A 185 -14.14 13.13 5.88
CA ARG A 185 -13.28 12.04 5.43
C ARG A 185 -12.88 12.36 4.00
N SER A 186 -11.59 12.36 3.70
CA SER A 186 -11.11 12.47 2.33
C SER A 186 -11.76 11.34 1.52
N GLU A 187 -12.52 11.71 0.51
CA GLU A 187 -13.17 10.74 -0.36
C GLU A 187 -12.09 10.02 -1.17
N TYR A 188 -12.22 8.69 -1.26
CA TYR A 188 -11.31 7.90 -2.09
C TYR A 188 -11.66 8.16 -3.56
N VAL A 189 -10.75 8.82 -4.26
CA VAL A 189 -10.83 9.04 -5.71
C VAL A 189 -10.04 7.93 -6.39
N ARG A 190 -10.66 7.18 -7.30
CA ARG A 190 -9.97 6.15 -8.08
C ARG A 190 -8.90 6.78 -8.95
N ARG A 191 -7.77 6.07 -9.16
CA ARG A 191 -6.65 6.58 -9.97
C ARG A 191 -7.09 7.07 -11.35
N ALA A 192 -7.89 6.28 -12.06
CA ALA A 192 -8.43 6.67 -13.37
C ALA A 192 -9.24 7.97 -13.35
N GLU A 193 -10.04 8.19 -12.30
CA GLU A 193 -10.81 9.41 -12.12
C GLU A 193 -9.90 10.63 -11.88
N LYS A 194 -8.85 10.43 -11.08
CA LYS A 194 -7.86 11.47 -10.83
C LYS A 194 -7.10 11.84 -12.10
N GLU A 195 -6.72 10.84 -12.91
CA GLU A 195 -6.05 11.06 -14.20
C GLU A 195 -6.93 11.85 -15.18
N LEU A 196 -8.25 11.59 -15.22
CA LEU A 196 -9.20 12.39 -16.01
C LEU A 196 -9.30 13.83 -15.51
N GLN A 197 -9.39 14.02 -14.18
CA GLN A 197 -9.45 15.36 -13.58
C GLN A 197 -8.16 16.16 -13.83
N ASP A 198 -7.00 15.53 -13.71
CA ASP A 198 -5.69 16.16 -13.95
C ASP A 198 -5.53 16.60 -15.42
N ARG A 199 -6.22 15.93 -16.36
CA ARG A 199 -6.28 16.28 -17.79
C ARG A 199 -7.38 17.29 -18.13
N GLY A 200 -8.22 17.67 -17.17
CA GLY A 200 -9.41 18.50 -17.43
C GLY A 200 -10.51 17.78 -18.19
N GLU A 201 -10.46 16.43 -18.26
CA GLU A 201 -11.47 15.60 -18.93
C GLU A 201 -12.68 15.35 -18.02
N TYR A 202 -13.85 15.19 -18.65
CA TYR A 202 -15.10 14.93 -17.92
C TYR A 202 -15.08 13.59 -17.22
N SER A 203 -15.38 13.61 -15.92
CA SER A 203 -15.55 12.41 -15.09
C SER A 203 -16.97 12.35 -14.56
N TRP A 204 -17.79 11.44 -15.07
CA TRP A 204 -19.17 11.23 -14.62
C TRP A 204 -19.28 10.86 -13.14
N THR A 205 -18.29 10.11 -12.60
CA THR A 205 -18.24 9.77 -11.18
C THR A 205 -17.96 10.98 -10.30
N ALA A 206 -17.11 11.89 -10.75
CA ALA A 206 -16.86 13.16 -10.06
C ALA A 206 -18.11 14.05 -10.09
N ASP A 207 -18.81 14.08 -11.21
CA ASP A 207 -20.05 14.85 -11.36
C ASP A 207 -21.16 14.32 -10.44
N ILE A 208 -21.45 13.02 -10.45
CA ILE A 208 -22.42 12.40 -9.52
C ILE A 208 -22.02 12.71 -8.06
N ARG A 209 -20.76 12.57 -7.71
CA ARG A 209 -20.27 12.87 -6.35
C ARG A 209 -20.49 14.33 -5.97
N CYS A 210 -20.30 15.25 -6.91
CA CYS A 210 -20.57 16.67 -6.69
C CYS A 210 -22.07 16.92 -6.41
N ARG A 211 -22.96 16.35 -7.24
CA ARG A 211 -24.41 16.46 -7.05
C ARG A 211 -24.89 15.85 -5.74
N VAL A 212 -24.38 14.68 -5.37
CA VAL A 212 -24.65 14.04 -4.07
C VAL A 212 -24.19 14.93 -2.91
N ARG A 213 -23.04 15.59 -3.01
CA ARG A 213 -22.52 16.50 -2.00
C ARG A 213 -23.41 17.75 -1.86
N ILE A 214 -23.83 18.33 -2.97
CA ILE A 214 -24.74 19.49 -2.99
C ILE A 214 -26.09 19.11 -2.35
N ALA A 215 -26.71 18.02 -2.81
CA ALA A 215 -27.99 17.56 -2.25
C ALA A 215 -27.89 17.32 -0.74
N ARG A 216 -26.79 16.70 -0.28
CA ARG A 216 -26.57 16.43 1.15
C ARG A 216 -26.39 17.70 1.98
N SER A 217 -25.83 18.77 1.41
CA SER A 217 -25.61 20.02 2.14
C SER A 217 -26.92 20.80 2.40
N VAL A 218 -27.95 20.55 1.60
CA VAL A 218 -29.23 21.27 1.62
C VAL A 218 -30.35 20.44 2.24
N ALA A 219 -30.39 19.11 1.96
CA ALA A 219 -31.46 18.23 2.39
C ALA A 219 -31.57 18.10 3.94
N ARG A 220 -32.78 18.18 4.45
CA ARG A 220 -33.13 18.00 5.88
C ARG A 220 -33.68 16.60 6.15
N SER A 221 -34.07 15.85 5.12
CA SER A 221 -34.60 14.49 5.24
C SER A 221 -34.14 13.63 4.09
N VAL A 222 -34.25 12.29 4.20
CA VAL A 222 -33.91 11.33 3.14
C VAL A 222 -34.84 11.52 1.93
N GLY A 223 -36.11 11.81 2.14
CA GLY A 223 -37.07 12.11 1.08
C GLY A 223 -36.67 13.33 0.27
N GLU A 224 -36.35 14.43 0.95
CA GLU A 224 -35.87 15.67 0.33
C GLU A 224 -34.52 15.44 -0.41
N PHE A 225 -33.61 14.67 0.17
CA PHE A 225 -32.35 14.30 -0.46
C PHE A 225 -32.57 13.53 -1.77
N ARG A 226 -33.49 12.55 -1.76
CA ARG A 226 -33.87 11.79 -2.96
C ARG A 226 -34.49 12.67 -4.04
N SER A 227 -35.38 13.58 -3.66
CA SER A 227 -36.01 14.52 -4.58
C SER A 227 -34.99 15.48 -5.22
N LEU A 228 -34.06 16.01 -4.44
CA LEU A 228 -33.00 16.88 -4.93
C LEU A 228 -32.07 16.17 -5.88
N LEU A 229 -31.70 14.91 -5.59
CA LEU A 229 -30.89 14.10 -6.49
C LEU A 229 -31.62 13.84 -7.81
N GLY A 230 -32.90 13.47 -7.76
CA GLY A 230 -33.73 13.28 -8.95
C GLY A 230 -33.83 14.54 -9.81
N ALA A 231 -34.00 15.72 -9.18
CA ALA A 231 -33.98 17.00 -9.89
C ALA A 231 -32.63 17.32 -10.56
N MET A 232 -31.54 16.78 -10.04
CA MET A 232 -30.21 16.87 -10.63
C MET A 232 -29.85 15.71 -11.59
N GLY A 233 -30.82 14.87 -11.94
CA GLY A 233 -30.63 13.75 -12.85
C GLY A 233 -29.86 12.56 -12.26
N VAL A 234 -29.83 12.43 -10.93
CA VAL A 234 -29.18 11.30 -10.24
C VAL A 234 -30.25 10.44 -9.58
N THR A 235 -30.32 9.16 -9.97
CA THR A 235 -31.19 8.19 -9.30
C THR A 235 -30.51 7.60 -8.08
N MET A 236 -31.30 7.33 -7.04
CA MET A 236 -30.83 6.72 -5.79
C MET A 236 -31.63 5.45 -5.52
N SER A 237 -30.95 4.32 -5.42
CA SER A 237 -31.53 3.03 -5.05
C SER A 237 -30.82 2.42 -3.84
N ASP A 238 -31.53 1.56 -3.13
CA ASP A 238 -30.92 0.78 -2.05
C ASP A 238 -30.02 -0.31 -2.64
N ASN A 239 -28.95 -0.62 -1.93
CA ASN A 239 -28.05 -1.69 -2.34
C ASN A 239 -28.77 -3.06 -2.25
N SER A 240 -28.25 -4.05 -2.98
CA SER A 240 -28.79 -5.40 -2.99
C SER A 240 -28.90 -5.96 -1.56
N SER A 241 -29.99 -6.70 -1.27
CA SER A 241 -30.20 -7.41 0.00
C SER A 241 -29.09 -8.44 0.33
N ARG A 242 -28.26 -8.81 -0.67
CA ARG A 242 -27.09 -9.69 -0.50
C ARG A 242 -25.81 -8.90 -0.18
N ALA A 243 -25.83 -7.57 -0.22
CA ALA A 243 -24.68 -6.75 0.11
C ALA A 243 -24.41 -6.78 1.63
N GLN A 244 -23.14 -6.81 2.01
CA GLN A 244 -22.73 -6.78 3.42
C GLN A 244 -22.99 -5.43 4.10
N ARG A 245 -23.38 -4.39 3.35
CA ARG A 245 -23.66 -3.04 3.83
C ARG A 245 -24.96 -2.53 3.20
N SER A 246 -25.76 -1.86 4.01
CA SER A 246 -26.95 -1.14 3.57
C SER A 246 -26.55 0.25 3.06
N ASP A 247 -25.91 0.30 1.91
CA ASP A 247 -25.47 1.55 1.26
C ASP A 247 -26.47 1.91 0.15
N TRP A 248 -26.45 3.16 -0.26
CA TRP A 248 -27.18 3.62 -1.44
C TRP A 248 -26.30 3.58 -2.68
N ILE A 249 -26.92 3.22 -3.81
CA ILE A 249 -26.32 3.26 -5.14
C ILE A 249 -26.83 4.49 -5.87
N TYR A 250 -25.93 5.25 -6.49
CA TYR A 250 -26.21 6.44 -7.27
C TYR A 250 -25.89 6.18 -8.74
N ALA A 251 -26.82 6.50 -9.64
CA ALA A 251 -26.69 6.34 -11.09
C ALA A 251 -27.24 7.57 -11.84
#